data_3cfffdd5c5baefe01c22a0767349077e
#
_entry.id   3cfffdd5c5baefe01c22a0767349077e
#
_cell.length_a   1.000
_cell.length_b   1.000
_cell.length_c   1.000
_cell.angle_alpha   90.00
_cell.angle_beta   90.00
_cell.angle_gamma   90.00
#
_symmetry.space_group_name_H-M   'P 1'
#
loop_
_entity.id
_entity.type
_entity.pdbx_description
1 polymer ?
#
loop_
_entity_poly.entity_id
_entity_poly.type
_entity_poly.pdbx_seq_one_letter_code
_entity_poly.pdbx_strand_id
1 'polypeptide(L)'
;MIEADRLIAATGPRDREEVQDRAIRPVSLADYIGQPTVREQMELFIQAARGRNESLDHTLIFGPPGLGKTTLAMIIAQEMGVSIKSTSGPVLERPGDLAALLTNLEPHDVLFIDEIHRLSPIVEEVLYPAMEDFQLDIMIGEGPAARSIKLDLPPFTLVGATTRAGMLTNPLRDRFGIVQRLEFYSCLLYTSDA
;
A
#
# COMPACT_ATOMS: atom_id res chain seq x y z
N MET A 1 -8.87 49.63 -14.89
CA MET A 1 -9.66 48.86 -15.89
C MET A 1 -8.65 47.96 -16.62
N ILE A 2 -8.90 46.64 -16.67
CA ILE A 2 -8.11 45.57 -17.31
C ILE A 2 -6.92 45.12 -16.45
N GLU A 3 -6.97 43.95 -15.84
CA GLU A 3 -6.76 42.59 -16.28
C GLU A 3 -7.02 41.61 -15.13
N ALA A 4 -8.20 41.11 -15.07
CA ALA A 4 -8.57 39.98 -14.22
C ALA A 4 -9.00 38.81 -15.11
N ASP A 5 -8.11 38.33 -16.00
CA ASP A 5 -8.51 37.23 -16.86
C ASP A 5 -7.30 36.46 -17.45
N ARG A 6 -6.46 35.90 -16.57
CA ARG A 6 -5.44 34.92 -16.98
C ARG A 6 -4.98 33.99 -15.85
N LEU A 7 -5.90 33.36 -15.15
CA LEU A 7 -5.61 32.21 -14.27
C LEU A 7 -6.56 31.05 -14.56
N ILE A 8 -6.77 30.73 -15.82
CA ILE A 8 -7.19 29.38 -16.18
C ILE A 8 -5.89 28.64 -16.50
N ALA A 9 -5.29 28.09 -15.43
CA ALA A 9 -4.23 27.11 -15.60
C ALA A 9 -4.82 25.96 -16.42
N ALA A 10 -4.29 25.79 -17.62
CA ALA A 10 -4.61 24.67 -18.49
C ALA A 10 -4.14 23.38 -17.78
N THR A 11 -5.05 22.71 -17.09
CA THR A 11 -4.87 21.30 -16.70
C THR A 11 -4.64 20.52 -17.99
N GLY A 12 -3.46 19.94 -18.13
CA GLY A 12 -3.09 19.16 -19.31
C GLY A 12 -4.01 17.94 -19.48
N PRO A 13 -4.03 17.33 -20.68
CA PRO A 13 -4.86 16.14 -20.92
C PRO A 13 -4.62 15.02 -19.90
N ARG A 14 -3.40 14.84 -19.43
CA ARG A 14 -3.02 13.85 -18.40
C ARG A 14 -3.68 14.13 -17.04
N ASP A 15 -3.72 15.40 -16.64
CA ASP A 15 -4.35 15.79 -15.35
C ASP A 15 -5.87 15.54 -15.38
N ARG A 16 -6.50 15.68 -16.53
CA ARG A 16 -7.93 15.38 -16.72
C ARG A 16 -8.21 13.89 -16.71
N GLU A 17 -7.38 13.08 -17.33
CA GLU A 17 -7.48 11.62 -17.30
C GLU A 17 -7.26 11.09 -15.89
N GLU A 18 -6.27 11.59 -15.14
CA GLU A 18 -6.03 11.21 -13.76
C GLU A 18 -7.19 11.61 -12.82
N VAL A 19 -7.78 12.77 -13.01
CA VAL A 19 -8.96 13.21 -12.23
C VAL A 19 -10.18 12.37 -12.58
N GLN A 20 -10.36 12.03 -13.84
CA GLN A 20 -11.47 11.19 -14.29
C GLN A 20 -11.31 9.74 -13.84
N ASP A 21 -10.10 9.19 -13.88
CA ASP A 21 -9.76 7.87 -13.34
C ASP A 21 -10.01 7.78 -11.82
N ARG A 22 -9.68 8.84 -11.07
CA ARG A 22 -9.99 8.91 -9.63
C ARG A 22 -11.49 8.95 -9.34
N ALA A 23 -12.27 9.60 -10.20
CA ALA A 23 -13.73 9.71 -10.03
C ALA A 23 -14.47 8.38 -10.30
N ILE A 24 -13.85 7.46 -11.06
CA ILE A 24 -14.45 6.17 -11.43
C ILE A 24 -13.97 5.02 -10.52
N ARG A 25 -12.88 5.23 -9.75
CA ARG A 25 -12.36 4.19 -8.86
C ARG A 25 -13.31 3.92 -7.71
N PRO A 26 -13.61 2.63 -7.43
CA PRO A 26 -14.41 2.28 -6.27
C PRO A 26 -13.75 2.79 -4.99
N VAL A 27 -14.55 3.37 -4.12
CA VAL A 27 -14.09 3.94 -2.83
C VAL A 27 -14.43 3.05 -1.65
N SER A 28 -15.30 2.05 -1.83
CA SER A 28 -15.70 1.10 -0.79
C SER A 28 -15.54 -0.33 -1.25
N LEU A 29 -15.51 -1.28 -0.31
CA LEU A 29 -15.54 -2.72 -0.64
C LEU A 29 -16.84 -3.11 -1.36
N ALA A 30 -17.95 -2.44 -1.08
CA ALA A 30 -19.21 -2.70 -1.75
C ALA A 30 -19.14 -2.40 -3.26
N ASP A 31 -18.39 -1.36 -3.63
CA ASP A 31 -18.20 -0.93 -5.01
C ASP A 31 -17.07 -1.70 -5.74
N TYR A 32 -16.29 -2.50 -5.01
CA TYR A 32 -15.19 -3.28 -5.56
C TYR A 32 -15.72 -4.55 -6.23
N ILE A 33 -16.10 -4.41 -7.51
CA ILE A 33 -16.75 -5.46 -8.31
C ILE A 33 -15.71 -6.42 -8.90
N GLY A 34 -16.09 -7.69 -9.07
CA GLY A 34 -15.32 -8.67 -9.83
C GLY A 34 -14.36 -9.54 -9.04
N GLN A 35 -14.25 -9.33 -7.72
CA GLN A 35 -13.43 -10.13 -6.81
C GLN A 35 -14.23 -10.52 -5.55
N PRO A 36 -15.31 -11.30 -5.68
CA PRO A 36 -16.24 -11.55 -4.57
C PRO A 36 -15.57 -12.18 -3.34
N THR A 37 -14.74 -13.19 -3.55
CA THR A 37 -14.04 -13.89 -2.47
C THR A 37 -13.07 -12.95 -1.72
N VAL A 38 -12.31 -12.13 -2.46
CA VAL A 38 -11.38 -11.14 -1.87
C VAL A 38 -12.17 -10.11 -1.07
N ARG A 39 -13.29 -9.63 -1.61
CA ARG A 39 -14.15 -8.66 -0.95
C ARG A 39 -14.70 -9.20 0.37
N GLU A 40 -15.29 -10.38 0.36
CA GLU A 40 -15.87 -11.02 1.56
C GLU A 40 -14.81 -11.25 2.64
N GLN A 41 -13.64 -11.75 2.27
CA GLN A 41 -12.55 -11.97 3.20
C GLN A 41 -12.02 -10.64 3.78
N MET A 42 -11.81 -9.64 2.95
CA MET A 42 -11.30 -8.33 3.40
C MET A 42 -12.31 -7.63 4.31
N GLU A 43 -13.61 -7.72 4.01
CA GLU A 43 -14.65 -7.19 4.88
C GLU A 43 -14.59 -7.80 6.28
N LEU A 44 -14.43 -9.11 6.37
CA LEU A 44 -14.30 -9.82 7.65
C LEU A 44 -13.05 -9.37 8.43
N PHE A 45 -11.88 -9.30 7.78
CA PHE A 45 -10.64 -8.89 8.42
C PHE A 45 -10.68 -7.44 8.91
N ILE A 46 -11.21 -6.54 8.09
CA ILE A 46 -11.34 -5.12 8.43
C ILE A 46 -12.32 -4.94 9.61
N GLN A 47 -13.47 -5.60 9.59
CA GLN A 47 -14.44 -5.54 10.69
C GLN A 47 -13.82 -6.08 12.00
N ALA A 48 -13.05 -7.16 11.93
CA ALA A 48 -12.37 -7.73 13.09
C ALA A 48 -11.32 -6.77 13.66
N ALA A 49 -10.47 -6.17 12.84
CA ALA A 49 -9.46 -5.22 13.26
C ALA A 49 -10.09 -3.95 13.87
N ARG A 50 -11.11 -3.39 13.24
CA ARG A 50 -11.87 -2.24 13.76
C ARG A 50 -12.55 -2.55 15.10
N GLY A 51 -13.13 -3.73 15.23
CA GLY A 51 -13.79 -4.17 16.47
C GLY A 51 -12.82 -4.27 17.67
N ARG A 52 -11.54 -4.54 17.41
CA ARG A 52 -10.48 -4.56 18.43
C ARG A 52 -9.74 -3.24 18.56
N ASN A 53 -10.01 -2.25 17.70
CA ASN A 53 -9.26 -1.00 17.60
C ASN A 53 -7.75 -1.23 17.35
N GLU A 54 -7.44 -2.15 16.45
CA GLU A 54 -6.08 -2.56 16.07
C GLU A 54 -5.82 -2.23 14.60
N SER A 55 -4.54 -2.17 14.23
CA SER A 55 -4.14 -2.16 12.82
C SER A 55 -4.57 -3.46 12.15
N LEU A 56 -4.89 -3.39 10.86
CA LEU A 56 -5.10 -4.60 10.07
C LEU A 56 -3.77 -5.37 9.95
N ASP A 57 -3.83 -6.68 9.91
CA ASP A 57 -2.65 -7.51 9.63
C ASP A 57 -2.03 -7.12 8.30
N HIS A 58 -0.70 -7.21 8.21
CA HIS A 58 0.01 -6.92 6.98
C HIS A 58 -0.53 -7.75 5.83
N THR A 59 -0.86 -7.09 4.73
CA THR A 59 -1.61 -7.68 3.62
C THR A 59 -0.80 -7.70 2.33
N LEU A 60 -0.68 -8.86 1.71
CA LEU A 60 -0.08 -9.04 0.39
C LEU A 60 -1.17 -9.19 -0.66
N ILE A 61 -1.15 -8.35 -1.68
CA ILE A 61 -2.06 -8.40 -2.82
C ILE A 61 -1.25 -8.77 -4.06
N PHE A 62 -1.58 -9.88 -4.70
CA PHE A 62 -0.88 -10.29 -5.91
C PHE A 62 -1.85 -10.69 -7.03
N GLY A 63 -1.39 -10.54 -8.25
CA GLY A 63 -2.17 -10.88 -9.45
C GLY A 63 -1.73 -10.08 -10.66
N PRO A 64 -2.27 -10.36 -11.84
CA PRO A 64 -1.96 -9.65 -13.07
C PRO A 64 -2.07 -8.13 -12.96
N PRO A 65 -1.39 -7.36 -13.83
CA PRO A 65 -1.55 -5.91 -13.86
C PRO A 65 -2.99 -5.51 -14.23
N GLY A 66 -3.41 -4.32 -13.80
CA GLY A 66 -4.72 -3.76 -14.15
C GLY A 66 -5.93 -4.31 -13.37
N LEU A 67 -5.72 -5.18 -12.39
CA LEU A 67 -6.81 -5.78 -11.60
C LEU A 67 -7.18 -5.02 -10.31
N GLY A 68 -6.71 -3.78 -10.15
CA GLY A 68 -7.13 -2.95 -9.03
C GLY A 68 -6.39 -3.19 -7.71
N LYS A 69 -5.13 -3.69 -7.71
CA LYS A 69 -4.32 -3.86 -6.48
C LYS A 69 -4.18 -2.56 -5.68
N THR A 70 -3.83 -1.48 -6.36
CA THR A 70 -3.73 -0.14 -5.76
C THR A 70 -5.08 0.36 -5.25
N THR A 71 -6.15 0.11 -6.01
CA THR A 71 -7.52 0.45 -5.61
C THR A 71 -7.92 -0.27 -4.33
N LEU A 72 -7.63 -1.57 -4.23
CA LEU A 72 -7.92 -2.35 -3.02
C LEU A 72 -7.15 -1.81 -1.80
N ALA A 73 -5.89 -1.40 -1.97
CA ALA A 73 -5.11 -0.79 -0.89
C ALA A 73 -5.74 0.54 -0.40
N MET A 74 -6.24 1.37 -1.32
CA MET A 74 -6.95 2.60 -0.99
C MET A 74 -8.26 2.33 -0.25
N ILE A 75 -9.02 1.32 -0.69
CA ILE A 75 -10.26 0.90 -0.03
C ILE A 75 -9.97 0.40 1.40
N ILE A 76 -8.93 -0.40 1.59
CA ILE A 76 -8.51 -0.87 2.92
C ILE A 76 -8.29 0.31 3.86
N ALA A 77 -7.53 1.32 3.46
CA ALA A 77 -7.27 2.50 4.28
C ALA A 77 -8.56 3.27 4.58
N GLN A 78 -9.42 3.44 3.59
CA GLN A 78 -10.70 4.13 3.75
C GLN A 78 -11.65 3.38 4.68
N GLU A 79 -11.79 2.08 4.52
CA GLU A 79 -12.63 1.25 5.39
C GLU A 79 -12.09 1.19 6.83
N MET A 80 -10.77 1.22 7.00
CA MET A 80 -10.14 1.35 8.32
C MET A 80 -10.26 2.76 8.91
N GLY A 81 -10.58 3.78 8.10
CA GLY A 81 -10.68 5.17 8.52
C GLY A 81 -9.34 5.83 8.83
N VAL A 82 -8.28 5.44 8.12
CA VAL A 82 -6.89 5.87 8.33
C VAL A 82 -6.27 6.43 7.06
N SER A 83 -5.13 7.10 7.19
CA SER A 83 -4.37 7.61 6.05
C SER A 83 -3.60 6.51 5.33
N ILE A 84 -3.37 6.72 4.03
CA ILE A 84 -2.51 5.85 3.23
C ILE A 84 -1.30 6.62 2.70
N LYS A 85 -0.11 6.05 2.88
CA LYS A 85 1.12 6.51 2.24
C LYS A 85 1.53 5.50 1.19
N SER A 86 1.71 5.96 -0.04
CA SER A 86 1.98 5.09 -1.19
C SER A 86 3.38 5.31 -1.72
N THR A 87 4.07 4.21 -2.01
CA THR A 87 5.37 4.19 -2.67
C THR A 87 5.48 2.95 -3.55
N SER A 88 6.64 2.71 -4.13
CA SER A 88 6.92 1.50 -4.90
C SER A 88 8.30 0.94 -4.59
N GLY A 89 8.49 -0.37 -4.77
CA GLY A 89 9.77 -1.03 -4.53
C GLY A 89 10.95 -0.35 -5.24
N PRO A 90 10.86 -0.01 -6.53
CA PRO A 90 11.94 0.69 -7.25
C PRO A 90 12.31 2.07 -6.71
N VAL A 91 11.42 2.75 -6.01
CA VAL A 91 11.68 4.09 -5.43
C VAL A 91 12.44 3.97 -4.11
N LEU A 92 12.28 2.86 -3.41
CA LEU A 92 12.95 2.58 -2.14
C LEU A 92 14.35 1.99 -2.40
N GLU A 93 15.28 2.85 -2.76
CA GLU A 93 16.64 2.41 -3.10
C GLU A 93 17.52 2.19 -1.87
N ARG A 94 17.27 2.96 -0.81
CA ARG A 94 18.09 2.99 0.41
C ARG A 94 17.26 2.73 1.65
N PRO A 95 17.84 2.14 2.69
CA PRO A 95 17.19 1.99 4.00
C PRO A 95 16.62 3.29 4.57
N GLY A 96 17.30 4.41 4.35
CA GLY A 96 16.84 5.74 4.78
C GLY A 96 15.54 6.21 4.12
N ASP A 97 15.28 5.81 2.87
CA ASP A 97 14.05 6.16 2.18
C ASP A 97 12.84 5.48 2.85
N LEU A 98 12.98 4.20 3.20
CA LEU A 98 11.97 3.46 3.95
C LEU A 98 11.82 4.00 5.37
N ALA A 99 12.93 4.26 6.06
CA ALA A 99 12.92 4.82 7.41
C ALA A 99 12.15 6.15 7.47
N ALA A 100 12.36 7.05 6.51
CA ALA A 100 11.67 8.33 6.42
C ALA A 100 10.15 8.15 6.25
N LEU A 101 9.71 7.14 5.50
CA LEU A 101 8.28 6.84 5.36
C LEU A 101 7.69 6.27 6.65
N LEU A 102 8.36 5.31 7.27
CA LEU A 102 7.90 4.64 8.49
C LEU A 102 7.78 5.60 9.67
N THR A 103 8.76 6.50 9.85
CA THR A 103 8.75 7.50 10.94
C THR A 103 7.68 8.58 10.80
N ASN A 104 7.12 8.74 9.61
CA ASN A 104 6.03 9.68 9.32
C ASN A 104 4.64 9.04 9.36
N LEU A 105 4.51 7.77 9.74
CA LEU A 105 3.22 7.11 9.90
C LEU A 105 2.58 7.52 11.23
N GLU A 106 1.26 7.66 11.20
CA GLU A 106 0.44 7.77 12.40
C GLU A 106 -0.09 6.39 12.81
N PRO A 107 -0.59 6.22 14.05
CA PRO A 107 -1.15 4.94 14.49
C PRO A 107 -2.23 4.43 13.54
N HIS A 108 -2.10 3.17 13.15
CA HIS A 108 -2.98 2.42 12.25
C HIS A 108 -2.94 2.83 10.76
N ASP A 109 -2.10 3.80 10.38
CA ASP A 109 -1.91 4.18 8.98
C ASP A 109 -1.57 2.97 8.09
N VAL A 110 -1.90 3.09 6.81
CA VAL A 110 -1.54 2.12 5.78
C VAL A 110 -0.31 2.61 5.01
N LEU A 111 0.73 1.78 4.98
CA LEU A 111 1.86 1.95 4.05
C LEU A 111 1.64 1.01 2.86
N PHE A 112 1.45 1.57 1.68
CA PHE A 112 1.30 0.81 0.45
C PHE A 112 2.62 0.81 -0.34
N ILE A 113 3.13 -0.39 -0.66
CA ILE A 113 4.32 -0.57 -1.51
C ILE A 113 3.92 -1.36 -2.76
N ASP A 114 3.87 -0.69 -3.90
CA ASP A 114 3.67 -1.36 -5.18
C ASP A 114 4.98 -2.01 -5.67
N GLU A 115 4.87 -3.06 -6.48
CA GLU A 115 6.03 -3.83 -6.98
C GLU A 115 7.00 -4.25 -5.85
N ILE A 116 6.47 -4.67 -4.70
CA ILE A 116 7.24 -4.96 -3.48
C ILE A 116 8.33 -6.01 -3.71
N HIS A 117 8.19 -6.90 -4.70
CA HIS A 117 9.22 -7.87 -5.10
C HIS A 117 10.49 -7.23 -5.67
N ARG A 118 10.50 -5.92 -5.90
CA ARG A 118 11.65 -5.15 -6.39
C ARG A 118 12.41 -4.42 -5.30
N LEU A 119 12.06 -4.64 -4.04
CA LEU A 119 12.86 -4.14 -2.92
C LEU A 119 14.26 -4.77 -2.95
N SER A 120 15.26 -3.96 -2.62
CA SER A 120 16.62 -4.49 -2.43
C SER A 120 16.70 -5.26 -1.11
N PRO A 121 17.58 -6.27 -0.99
CA PRO A 121 17.75 -7.04 0.24
C PRO A 121 18.03 -6.17 1.48
N ILE A 122 18.79 -5.09 1.31
CA ILE A 122 19.14 -4.17 2.40
C ILE A 122 17.90 -3.42 2.91
N VAL A 123 16.97 -3.07 2.03
CA VAL A 123 15.71 -2.42 2.39
C VAL A 123 14.76 -3.43 3.03
N GLU A 124 14.72 -4.67 2.53
CA GLU A 124 13.93 -5.75 3.15
C GLU A 124 14.36 -6.00 4.60
N GLU A 125 15.68 -6.00 4.90
CA GLU A 125 16.19 -6.20 6.25
C GLU A 125 15.71 -5.14 7.24
N VAL A 126 15.52 -3.91 6.79
CA VAL A 126 14.95 -2.84 7.63
C VAL A 126 13.44 -3.01 7.79
N LEU A 127 12.77 -3.56 6.78
CA LEU A 127 11.33 -3.76 6.80
C LEU A 127 10.90 -4.87 7.79
N TYR A 128 11.72 -5.91 7.96
CA TYR A 128 11.37 -7.04 8.82
C TYR A 128 11.06 -6.66 10.27
N PRO A 129 11.95 -5.98 11.03
CA PRO A 129 11.64 -5.58 12.40
C PRO A 129 10.50 -4.56 12.46
N ALA A 130 10.33 -3.73 11.42
CA ALA A 130 9.22 -2.82 11.35
C ALA A 130 7.86 -3.54 11.25
N MET A 131 7.81 -4.67 10.53
CA MET A 131 6.59 -5.49 10.39
C MET A 131 6.32 -6.34 11.62
N GLU A 132 7.35 -6.91 12.24
CA GLU A 132 7.19 -7.86 13.35
C GLU A 132 6.97 -7.16 14.69
N ASP A 133 7.82 -6.18 14.99
CA ASP A 133 7.93 -5.58 16.32
C ASP A 133 7.56 -4.09 16.33
N PHE A 134 7.17 -3.51 15.19
CA PHE A 134 7.00 -2.06 15.03
C PHE A 134 8.23 -1.28 15.49
N GLN A 135 9.40 -1.76 15.13
CA GLN A 135 10.69 -1.16 15.46
C GLN A 135 11.53 -0.92 14.22
N LEU A 136 12.29 0.14 14.25
CA LEU A 136 13.22 0.51 13.20
C LEU A 136 14.64 0.54 13.78
N ASP A 137 15.55 -0.24 13.21
CA ASP A 137 16.95 -0.22 13.58
C ASP A 137 17.70 0.79 12.72
N ILE A 138 18.19 1.86 13.33
CA ILE A 138 18.94 2.92 12.64
C ILE A 138 20.41 2.87 13.07
N MET A 139 21.30 2.78 12.10
CA MET A 139 22.73 2.92 12.33
C MET A 139 23.10 4.40 12.33
N ILE A 140 23.66 4.88 13.45
CA ILE A 140 24.16 6.26 13.59
C ILE A 140 25.66 6.23 13.74
N GLY A 141 26.36 7.06 12.93
CA GLY A 141 27.81 7.14 12.88
C GLY A 141 28.44 6.25 11.81
N GLU A 142 29.74 6.38 11.64
CA GLU A 142 30.53 5.63 10.67
C GLU A 142 31.67 4.88 11.36
N GLY A 143 32.08 3.76 10.78
CA GLY A 143 33.21 2.93 11.22
C GLY A 143 32.98 2.28 12.59
N PRO A 144 34.06 2.09 13.39
CA PRO A 144 34.00 1.37 14.67
C PRO A 144 33.15 2.07 15.75
N ALA A 145 32.81 3.35 15.58
CA ALA A 145 31.97 4.12 16.48
C ALA A 145 30.46 4.08 16.10
N ALA A 146 30.08 3.37 15.05
CA ALA A 146 28.70 3.23 14.65
C ALA A 146 27.87 2.56 15.76
N ARG A 147 26.71 3.11 16.07
CA ARG A 147 25.77 2.58 17.06
C ARG A 147 24.44 2.31 16.40
N SER A 148 23.84 1.18 16.71
CA SER A 148 22.45 0.90 16.37
C SER A 148 21.54 1.51 17.42
N ILE A 149 20.55 2.28 16.98
CA ILE A 149 19.48 2.81 17.82
C ILE A 149 18.18 2.21 17.33
N LYS A 150 17.41 1.65 18.26
CA LYS A 150 16.06 1.16 18.00
C LYS A 150 15.07 2.31 18.22
N LEU A 151 14.25 2.55 17.22
CA LEU A 151 13.17 3.54 17.26
C LEU A 151 11.84 2.79 17.21
N ASP A 152 10.97 3.02 18.18
CA ASP A 152 9.62 2.47 18.16
C ASP A 152 8.76 3.19 17.13
N LEU A 153 8.02 2.43 16.35
CA LEU A 153 7.07 2.91 15.37
C LEU A 153 5.63 2.74 15.89
N PRO A 154 4.71 3.61 15.50
CA PRO A 154 3.30 3.35 15.77
C PRO A 154 2.86 2.07 15.02
N PRO A 155 1.92 1.29 15.57
CA PRO A 155 1.32 0.17 14.84
C PRO A 155 0.76 0.64 13.50
N PHE A 156 1.11 -0.04 12.42
CA PHE A 156 0.68 0.30 11.06
C PHE A 156 0.35 -0.96 10.28
N THR A 157 -0.31 -0.80 9.14
CA THR A 157 -0.58 -1.88 8.20
C THR A 157 0.30 -1.72 6.97
N LEU A 158 1.14 -2.72 6.65
CA LEU A 158 1.80 -2.79 5.36
C LEU A 158 0.88 -3.48 4.36
N VAL A 159 0.62 -2.83 3.24
CA VAL A 159 -0.03 -3.44 2.08
C VAL A 159 0.99 -3.53 0.95
N GLY A 160 1.47 -4.73 0.68
CA GLY A 160 2.38 -5.01 -0.42
C GLY A 160 1.61 -5.45 -1.67
N ALA A 161 1.93 -4.88 -2.84
CA ALA A 161 1.38 -5.31 -4.11
C ALA A 161 2.46 -5.88 -5.02
N THR A 162 2.15 -6.94 -5.76
CA THR A 162 3.07 -7.52 -6.73
C THR A 162 2.33 -8.20 -7.89
N THR A 163 2.91 -8.14 -9.07
CA THR A 163 2.51 -8.97 -10.21
C THR A 163 3.20 -10.33 -10.22
N ARG A 164 4.24 -10.51 -9.40
CA ARG A 164 5.14 -11.67 -9.40
C ARG A 164 5.38 -12.22 -8.00
N ALA A 165 4.34 -12.81 -7.40
CA ALA A 165 4.42 -13.37 -6.04
C ALA A 165 5.55 -14.39 -5.84
N GLY A 166 5.91 -15.14 -6.88
CA GLY A 166 7.02 -16.10 -6.84
C GLY A 166 8.43 -15.47 -6.75
N MET A 167 8.55 -14.15 -6.94
CA MET A 167 9.82 -13.42 -6.80
C MET A 167 10.03 -12.81 -5.41
N LEU A 168 9.01 -12.86 -4.54
CA LEU A 168 9.16 -12.45 -3.15
C LEU A 168 10.05 -13.45 -2.41
N THR A 169 10.92 -12.91 -1.56
CA THR A 169 11.69 -13.74 -0.63
C THR A 169 10.75 -14.44 0.35
N ASN A 170 11.08 -15.66 0.76
CA ASN A 170 10.27 -16.37 1.74
C ASN A 170 10.14 -15.59 3.06
N PRO A 171 11.23 -14.99 3.61
CA PRO A 171 11.14 -14.20 4.82
C PRO A 171 10.15 -13.04 4.73
N LEU A 172 10.09 -12.36 3.59
CA LEU A 172 9.13 -11.26 3.39
C LEU A 172 7.70 -11.79 3.27
N ARG A 173 7.50 -12.87 2.50
CA ARG A 173 6.18 -13.47 2.31
C ARG A 173 5.56 -13.95 3.62
N ASP A 174 6.35 -14.61 4.46
CA ASP A 174 5.87 -15.23 5.71
C ASP A 174 5.41 -14.21 6.77
N ARG A 175 5.76 -12.93 6.57
CA ARG A 175 5.35 -11.81 7.44
C ARG A 175 4.00 -11.20 7.08
N PHE A 176 3.41 -11.61 5.97
CA PHE A 176 2.07 -11.18 5.61
C PHE A 176 1.03 -12.12 6.22
N GLY A 177 0.22 -11.61 7.15
CA GLY A 177 -0.87 -12.36 7.78
C GLY A 177 -2.06 -12.56 6.84
N ILE A 178 -2.26 -11.65 5.90
CA ILE A 178 -3.34 -11.71 4.90
C ILE A 178 -2.72 -11.76 3.51
N VAL A 179 -3.16 -12.74 2.70
CA VAL A 179 -2.68 -12.91 1.32
C VAL A 179 -3.88 -12.96 0.38
N GLN A 180 -3.99 -12.00 -0.52
CA GLN A 180 -5.09 -11.88 -1.47
C GLN A 180 -4.59 -12.03 -2.90
N ARG A 181 -5.18 -12.98 -3.62
CA ARG A 181 -4.94 -13.19 -5.04
C ARG A 181 -6.05 -12.57 -5.85
N LEU A 182 -5.70 -11.62 -6.72
CA LEU A 182 -6.64 -11.07 -7.70
C LEU A 182 -6.61 -11.93 -8.97
N GLU A 183 -7.79 -12.26 -9.48
CA GLU A 183 -7.97 -13.06 -10.67
C GLU A 183 -8.57 -12.21 -11.80
N PHE A 184 -8.40 -12.65 -13.03
CA PHE A 184 -9.05 -11.98 -14.17
C PHE A 184 -10.57 -11.99 -13.98
N TYR A 185 -11.21 -10.90 -14.37
CA TYR A 185 -12.66 -10.81 -14.37
C TYR A 185 -13.27 -11.89 -15.29
N SER A 186 -14.39 -12.46 -14.87
CA SER A 186 -15.14 -13.38 -15.74
C SER A 186 -15.72 -12.63 -16.94
N CYS A 187 -15.89 -13.31 -18.08
CA CYS A 187 -16.47 -12.73 -19.30
C CYS A 187 -17.83 -12.02 -19.10
N LEU A 188 -18.58 -12.40 -18.09
CA LEU A 188 -19.88 -11.81 -17.77
C LEU A 188 -19.79 -10.36 -17.29
N LEU A 189 -18.64 -9.95 -16.71
CA LEU A 189 -18.43 -8.57 -16.25
C LEU A 189 -18.03 -7.61 -17.39
N TYR A 190 -17.49 -8.14 -18.47
CA TYR A 190 -17.15 -7.33 -19.65
C TYR A 190 -18.36 -6.99 -20.52
N THR A 191 -19.51 -7.63 -20.30
CA THR A 191 -20.71 -7.48 -21.13
C THR A 191 -21.83 -6.70 -20.44
N SER A 192 -21.66 -6.27 -19.20
CA SER A 192 -22.71 -5.58 -18.43
C SER A 192 -22.82 -4.07 -18.72
N ASP A 193 -21.90 -3.49 -19.51
CA ASP A 193 -21.87 -2.07 -19.87
C ASP A 193 -22.09 -1.82 -21.38
N ALA A 194 -22.92 -2.62 -22.03
CA ALA A 194 -23.32 -2.41 -23.42
C ALA A 194 -24.79 -2.06 -23.55
#